data_9dd7aee1f95442affe1d3e9832592ae8
#
_entry.id   9dd7aee1f95442affe1d3e9832592ae8
#
_cell.length_a   1.000
_cell.length_b   1.000
_cell.length_c   1.000
_cell.angle_alpha   90.00
_cell.angle_beta   90.00
_cell.angle_gamma   90.00
#
_symmetry.space_group_name_H-M   'P 1'
#
loop_
_entity.id
_entity.type
_entity.pdbx_description
1 polymer ?
#
loop_
_entity_poly.entity_id
_entity_poly.type
_entity_poly.pdbx_seq_one_letter_code
_entity_poly.pdbx_strand_id
1 'polypeptide(L)'
;MRRSGTPKTQKDIIRAIADVQIADAENVLKVMLGSSDENMQKEVLYALSRVGSKASLSDLAAAAEKAGYKMEKTGANEAYIALIKRVLEQGDTKDAEKAANDLLKKSTKAGMTQTREAALQILLAAKPEAATKNLLSALKDTDKGYRNAALNFASGFADQNVYIEVMKHMLKAKPEVKVDILNWIGRESKCPSKHDVIKNLELRFDLPARQVLLDQLKDKDFYVQQAAVWALVKIGDKSVIPVLADLLKSNDKQVILLGQDALMAFNGDIDQAVAKVIPSASDAGKIAGLELLAIRMADANLNTVLDQIKSGSSEVKKAAYTALKDVVSEKDFTLLCGMLETAEASAVAPLQDAIIAAISKQPAATQVSNVNRRMIQAGDSKRYLYYKVLSATGEKEALATIVEGLNKGNGAAKDAALDALLAWKGIEAA
;
A
#
# COMPACT_ATOMS: atom_id res chain seq x y z
N MET A 1 46.58 -6.98 -39.08
CA MET A 1 47.01 -7.32 -37.74
C MET A 1 47.79 -8.65 -37.79
N ARG A 2 49.11 -8.63 -37.47
CA ARG A 2 49.94 -9.87 -37.43
C ARG A 2 49.47 -10.75 -36.26
N ARG A 3 49.26 -12.06 -36.51
CA ARG A 3 48.85 -13.09 -35.54
C ARG A 3 49.85 -13.38 -34.39
N SER A 4 50.76 -12.47 -34.06
CA SER A 4 51.93 -12.71 -33.22
C SER A 4 51.91 -12.15 -31.79
N GLY A 5 50.75 -11.73 -31.30
CA GLY A 5 50.61 -11.31 -29.89
C GLY A 5 50.22 -12.46 -28.96
N THR A 6 50.66 -12.40 -27.70
CA THR A 6 50.15 -13.34 -26.68
C THR A 6 48.64 -13.18 -26.53
N PRO A 7 47.90 -14.23 -26.10
CA PRO A 7 46.43 -14.12 -25.91
C PRO A 7 46.02 -12.93 -25.02
N LYS A 8 46.80 -12.57 -24.03
CA LYS A 8 46.60 -11.39 -23.18
C LYS A 8 46.69 -10.09 -23.98
N THR A 9 47.74 -9.93 -24.76
CA THR A 9 47.95 -8.73 -25.60
C THR A 9 46.84 -8.58 -26.65
N GLN A 10 46.30 -9.67 -27.20
CA GLN A 10 45.21 -9.63 -28.17
C GLN A 10 43.90 -9.14 -27.50
N LYS A 11 43.58 -9.60 -26.29
CA LYS A 11 42.41 -9.15 -25.53
C LYS A 11 42.51 -7.67 -25.18
N ASP A 12 43.69 -7.20 -24.76
CA ASP A 12 43.93 -5.79 -24.44
C ASP A 12 43.72 -4.89 -25.69
N ILE A 13 44.16 -5.36 -26.85
CA ILE A 13 43.98 -4.65 -28.14
C ILE A 13 42.48 -4.61 -28.51
N ILE A 14 41.75 -5.74 -28.38
CA ILE A 14 40.32 -5.81 -28.69
C ILE A 14 39.53 -4.84 -27.77
N ARG A 15 39.91 -4.81 -26.50
CA ARG A 15 39.33 -3.90 -25.53
C ARG A 15 39.59 -2.43 -25.90
N ALA A 16 40.81 -2.10 -26.26
CA ALA A 16 41.16 -0.76 -26.72
C ALA A 16 40.38 -0.35 -27.99
N ILE A 17 40.16 -1.27 -28.94
CA ILE A 17 39.34 -1.07 -30.12
C ILE A 17 37.89 -0.69 -29.72
N ALA A 18 37.33 -1.39 -28.74
CA ALA A 18 35.97 -1.13 -28.21
C ALA A 18 35.88 0.24 -27.52
N ASP A 19 36.87 0.55 -26.67
CA ASP A 19 36.93 1.75 -25.87
C ASP A 19 37.11 3.03 -26.72
N VAL A 20 37.96 2.94 -27.76
CA VAL A 20 38.19 4.03 -28.74
C VAL A 20 37.16 4.03 -29.90
N GLN A 21 36.31 3.00 -29.97
CA GLN A 21 35.27 2.83 -30.99
C GLN A 21 35.78 2.83 -32.44
N ILE A 22 36.79 2.01 -32.73
CA ILE A 22 37.36 1.88 -34.08
C ILE A 22 36.44 1.04 -34.98
N ALA A 23 35.54 1.68 -35.74
CA ALA A 23 34.52 1.05 -36.59
C ALA A 23 35.13 0.13 -37.66
N ASP A 24 36.27 0.48 -38.25
CA ASP A 24 36.95 -0.32 -39.29
C ASP A 24 37.42 -1.69 -38.82
N ALA A 25 37.44 -1.93 -37.50
CA ALA A 25 37.78 -3.22 -36.96
C ALA A 25 36.64 -4.25 -37.00
N GLU A 26 35.41 -3.88 -37.37
CA GLU A 26 34.20 -4.73 -37.34
C GLU A 26 34.47 -6.09 -38.06
N ASN A 27 34.96 -6.05 -39.29
CA ASN A 27 35.19 -7.28 -40.06
C ASN A 27 36.22 -8.21 -39.45
N VAL A 28 37.29 -7.65 -38.85
CA VAL A 28 38.31 -8.45 -38.15
C VAL A 28 37.76 -9.09 -36.89
N LEU A 29 36.97 -8.34 -36.12
CA LEU A 29 36.31 -8.85 -34.91
C LEU A 29 35.30 -9.96 -35.24
N LYS A 30 34.55 -9.86 -36.33
CA LYS A 30 33.62 -10.91 -36.78
C LYS A 30 34.31 -12.24 -37.01
N VAL A 31 35.48 -12.21 -37.67
CA VAL A 31 36.29 -13.42 -37.89
C VAL A 31 36.75 -14.04 -36.55
N MET A 32 36.99 -13.21 -35.54
CA MET A 32 37.47 -13.67 -34.22
C MET A 32 36.35 -14.25 -33.33
N LEU A 33 35.07 -14.09 -33.67
CA LEU A 33 33.94 -14.70 -32.95
C LEU A 33 34.01 -16.24 -32.89
N GLY A 34 34.68 -16.88 -33.87
CA GLY A 34 34.91 -18.33 -33.91
C GLY A 34 35.94 -18.86 -32.90
N SER A 35 36.54 -18.01 -32.05
CA SER A 35 37.48 -18.44 -31.03
C SER A 35 36.91 -19.48 -30.10
N SER A 36 37.70 -20.50 -29.72
CA SER A 36 37.36 -21.49 -28.69
C SER A 36 37.64 -20.99 -27.25
N ASP A 37 38.37 -19.88 -27.07
CA ASP A 37 38.62 -19.25 -25.78
C ASP A 37 37.42 -18.36 -25.40
N GLU A 38 36.63 -18.77 -24.38
CA GLU A 38 35.47 -18.03 -23.87
C GLU A 38 35.78 -16.57 -23.47
N ASN A 39 37.00 -16.34 -22.90
CA ASN A 39 37.39 -14.98 -22.54
C ASN A 39 37.73 -14.15 -23.80
N MET A 40 38.22 -14.75 -24.85
CA MET A 40 38.41 -14.09 -26.12
C MET A 40 37.04 -13.75 -26.76
N GLN A 41 36.12 -14.73 -26.76
CA GLN A 41 34.75 -14.50 -27.24
C GLN A 41 34.08 -13.34 -26.51
N LYS A 42 34.21 -13.25 -25.18
CA LYS A 42 33.70 -12.16 -24.37
C LYS A 42 34.22 -10.80 -24.83
N GLU A 43 35.52 -10.65 -24.99
CA GLU A 43 36.09 -9.37 -25.42
C GLU A 43 35.68 -9.01 -26.87
N VAL A 44 35.57 -10.01 -27.75
CA VAL A 44 35.09 -9.80 -29.13
C VAL A 44 33.64 -9.40 -29.19
N LEU A 45 32.77 -10.07 -28.43
CA LEU A 45 31.34 -9.75 -28.34
C LEU A 45 31.15 -8.35 -27.75
N TYR A 46 31.86 -8.00 -26.68
CA TYR A 46 31.88 -6.65 -26.13
C TYR A 46 32.34 -5.64 -27.17
N ALA A 47 33.43 -5.88 -27.91
CA ALA A 47 33.92 -4.97 -28.92
C ALA A 47 32.88 -4.78 -30.05
N LEU A 48 32.30 -5.86 -30.57
CA LEU A 48 31.26 -5.77 -31.61
C LEU A 48 30.02 -5.03 -31.14
N SER A 49 29.63 -5.14 -29.87
CA SER A 49 28.51 -4.34 -29.32
C SER A 49 28.78 -2.84 -29.33
N ARG A 50 30.07 -2.44 -29.32
CA ARG A 50 30.53 -1.04 -29.25
C ARG A 50 30.86 -0.43 -30.61
N VAL A 51 31.40 -1.24 -31.55
CA VAL A 51 31.85 -0.75 -32.85
C VAL A 51 31.06 -1.30 -34.04
N GLY A 52 30.27 -2.36 -33.82
CA GLY A 52 29.52 -3.04 -34.86
C GLY A 52 28.40 -2.17 -35.46
N SER A 53 28.04 -2.51 -36.69
CA SER A 53 26.92 -1.97 -37.43
C SER A 53 25.81 -3.03 -37.60
N LYS A 54 24.76 -2.72 -38.38
CA LYS A 54 23.75 -3.70 -38.75
C LYS A 54 24.33 -4.96 -39.43
N ALA A 55 25.54 -4.89 -40.02
CA ALA A 55 26.19 -6.05 -40.62
C ALA A 55 26.59 -7.12 -39.61
N SER A 56 26.71 -6.80 -38.31
CA SER A 56 27.04 -7.76 -37.24
C SER A 56 25.81 -8.29 -36.51
N LEU A 57 24.58 -7.82 -36.85
CA LEU A 57 23.35 -8.27 -36.15
C LEU A 57 23.15 -9.79 -36.23
N SER A 58 23.37 -10.41 -37.40
CA SER A 58 23.19 -11.85 -37.57
C SER A 58 24.21 -12.68 -36.77
N ASP A 59 25.42 -12.19 -36.65
CA ASP A 59 26.51 -12.92 -35.93
C ASP A 59 26.25 -12.89 -34.42
N LEU A 60 25.87 -11.73 -33.89
CA LEU A 60 25.51 -11.58 -32.48
C LEU A 60 24.19 -12.26 -32.13
N ALA A 61 23.23 -12.28 -33.05
CA ALA A 61 21.99 -13.05 -32.89
C ALA A 61 22.26 -14.55 -32.73
N ALA A 62 23.17 -15.11 -33.56
CA ALA A 62 23.58 -16.51 -33.48
C ALA A 62 24.31 -16.81 -32.14
N ALA A 63 25.15 -15.88 -31.69
CA ALA A 63 25.82 -16.01 -30.38
C ALA A 63 24.80 -15.98 -29.21
N ALA A 64 23.87 -15.07 -29.22
CA ALA A 64 22.78 -14.97 -28.21
C ALA A 64 21.88 -16.22 -28.22
N GLU A 65 21.56 -16.76 -29.41
CA GLU A 65 20.79 -18.01 -29.54
C GLU A 65 21.54 -19.20 -28.91
N LYS A 66 22.83 -19.34 -29.19
CA LYS A 66 23.70 -20.36 -28.57
C LYS A 66 23.78 -20.22 -27.05
N ALA A 67 23.74 -18.98 -26.52
CA ALA A 67 23.69 -18.68 -25.10
C ALA A 67 22.28 -18.90 -24.49
N GLY A 68 21.26 -19.25 -25.29
CA GLY A 68 19.87 -19.43 -24.84
C GLY A 68 19.21 -18.15 -24.36
N TYR A 69 19.65 -17.00 -24.86
CA TYR A 69 19.11 -15.65 -24.53
C TYR A 69 19.18 -15.29 -23.04
N LYS A 70 20.08 -15.90 -22.29
CA LYS A 70 20.30 -15.65 -20.86
C LYS A 70 21.63 -14.96 -20.62
N MET A 71 21.79 -14.37 -19.44
CA MET A 71 23.08 -13.90 -18.96
C MET A 71 24.02 -15.10 -18.76
N GLU A 72 25.22 -15.05 -19.37
CA GLU A 72 26.22 -16.08 -19.23
C GLU A 72 27.64 -15.46 -19.37
N LYS A 73 28.69 -16.28 -19.20
CA LYS A 73 30.05 -15.79 -19.06
C LYS A 73 30.57 -14.96 -20.24
N THR A 74 30.14 -15.27 -21.47
CA THR A 74 30.63 -14.56 -22.67
C THR A 74 29.90 -13.22 -22.89
N GLY A 75 28.75 -13.01 -22.25
CA GLY A 75 27.91 -11.80 -22.42
C GLY A 75 27.30 -11.70 -23.81
N ALA A 76 27.05 -12.84 -24.49
CA ALA A 76 26.55 -12.84 -25.87
C ALA A 76 25.18 -12.20 -26.02
N ASN A 77 24.27 -12.45 -25.10
CA ASN A 77 22.92 -11.86 -25.12
C ASN A 77 22.95 -10.35 -24.87
N GLU A 78 23.74 -9.90 -23.91
CA GLU A 78 23.94 -8.50 -23.58
C GLU A 78 24.59 -7.74 -24.75
N ALA A 79 25.58 -8.36 -25.39
CA ALA A 79 26.24 -7.78 -26.57
C ALA A 79 25.26 -7.63 -27.74
N TYR A 80 24.38 -8.59 -27.98
CA TYR A 80 23.36 -8.52 -29.02
C TYR A 80 22.35 -7.40 -28.74
N ILE A 81 21.83 -7.32 -27.50
CA ILE A 81 20.93 -6.24 -27.07
C ILE A 81 21.61 -4.86 -27.27
N ALA A 82 22.86 -4.73 -26.84
CA ALA A 82 23.61 -3.49 -26.97
C ALA A 82 23.84 -3.09 -28.44
N LEU A 83 24.13 -4.07 -29.30
CA LEU A 83 24.26 -3.82 -30.75
C LEU A 83 22.94 -3.36 -31.38
N ILE A 84 21.81 -3.98 -31.03
CA ILE A 84 20.49 -3.54 -31.57
C ILE A 84 20.22 -2.09 -31.17
N LYS A 85 20.50 -1.70 -29.92
CA LYS A 85 20.36 -0.31 -29.44
C LYS A 85 21.26 0.63 -30.23
N ARG A 86 22.52 0.26 -30.45
CA ARG A 86 23.47 1.04 -31.25
C ARG A 86 22.99 1.22 -32.69
N VAL A 87 22.51 0.16 -33.34
CA VAL A 87 21.97 0.19 -34.71
C VAL A 87 20.77 1.16 -34.79
N LEU A 88 19.92 1.17 -33.75
CA LEU A 88 18.82 2.14 -33.63
C LEU A 88 19.35 3.57 -33.52
N GLU A 89 20.38 3.81 -32.69
CA GLU A 89 21.02 5.12 -32.50
C GLU A 89 21.71 5.62 -33.77
N GLN A 90 22.20 4.71 -34.61
CA GLN A 90 22.76 5.03 -35.92
C GLN A 90 21.72 5.39 -36.97
N GLY A 91 20.41 5.26 -36.64
CA GLY A 91 19.30 5.61 -37.56
C GLY A 91 18.83 4.43 -38.41
N ASP A 92 19.41 3.24 -38.28
CA ASP A 92 18.98 2.02 -38.98
C ASP A 92 17.74 1.39 -38.29
N THR A 93 16.68 2.20 -38.12
CA THR A 93 15.48 1.87 -37.35
C THR A 93 14.80 0.58 -37.80
N LYS A 94 14.70 0.34 -39.12
CA LYS A 94 14.06 -0.90 -39.65
C LYS A 94 14.81 -2.17 -39.28
N ASP A 95 16.16 -2.13 -39.34
CA ASP A 95 16.99 -3.28 -38.99
C ASP A 95 16.97 -3.53 -37.48
N ALA A 96 16.99 -2.47 -36.67
CA ALA A 96 16.84 -2.55 -35.22
C ALA A 96 15.44 -3.08 -34.82
N GLU A 97 14.35 -2.59 -35.43
CA GLU A 97 12.97 -3.10 -35.18
C GLU A 97 12.89 -4.59 -35.52
N LYS A 98 13.41 -5.01 -36.67
CA LYS A 98 13.41 -6.43 -37.08
C LYS A 98 14.18 -7.29 -36.08
N ALA A 99 15.41 -6.89 -35.71
CA ALA A 99 16.23 -7.61 -34.75
C ALA A 99 15.57 -7.71 -33.38
N ALA A 100 14.96 -6.63 -32.89
CA ALA A 100 14.25 -6.61 -31.60
C ALA A 100 12.99 -7.50 -31.62
N ASN A 101 12.23 -7.54 -32.72
CA ASN A 101 11.07 -8.45 -32.87
C ASN A 101 11.53 -9.93 -32.88
N ASP A 102 12.60 -10.26 -33.57
CA ASP A 102 13.16 -11.61 -33.58
C ASP A 102 13.68 -12.01 -32.19
N LEU A 103 14.37 -11.09 -31.50
CA LEU A 103 14.82 -11.28 -30.13
C LEU A 103 13.65 -11.52 -29.19
N LEU A 104 12.60 -10.71 -29.26
CA LEU A 104 11.40 -10.87 -28.43
C LEU A 104 10.75 -12.24 -28.66
N LYS A 105 10.56 -12.63 -29.91
CA LYS A 105 9.96 -13.92 -30.27
C LYS A 105 10.76 -15.11 -29.74
N LYS A 106 12.08 -15.09 -29.92
CA LYS A 106 12.98 -16.19 -29.54
C LYS A 106 13.16 -16.26 -28.02
N SER A 107 13.33 -15.12 -27.35
CA SER A 107 13.42 -15.04 -25.89
C SER A 107 12.12 -15.42 -25.18
N THR A 108 10.95 -15.17 -25.81
CA THR A 108 9.65 -15.65 -25.32
C THR A 108 9.61 -17.17 -25.31
N LYS A 109 10.05 -17.83 -26.40
CA LYS A 109 10.12 -19.30 -26.46
C LYS A 109 11.09 -19.89 -25.44
N ALA A 110 12.17 -19.16 -25.14
CA ALA A 110 13.17 -19.56 -24.17
C ALA A 110 12.80 -19.22 -22.71
N GLY A 111 11.71 -18.49 -22.47
CA GLY A 111 11.27 -18.08 -21.12
C GLY A 111 12.18 -17.03 -20.47
N MET A 112 12.87 -16.20 -21.25
CA MET A 112 13.86 -15.25 -20.76
C MET A 112 13.24 -13.88 -20.56
N THR A 113 12.61 -13.63 -19.42
CA THR A 113 11.85 -12.40 -19.10
C THR A 113 12.67 -11.13 -19.31
N GLN A 114 13.89 -11.05 -18.74
CA GLN A 114 14.76 -9.85 -18.85
C GLN A 114 15.13 -9.51 -20.30
N THR A 115 15.40 -10.53 -21.12
CA THR A 115 15.69 -10.35 -22.54
C THR A 115 14.47 -9.87 -23.31
N ARG A 116 13.28 -10.36 -22.95
CA ARG A 116 12.00 -9.89 -23.51
C ARG A 116 11.75 -8.43 -23.16
N GLU A 117 12.03 -8.03 -21.92
CA GLU A 117 11.93 -6.64 -21.46
C GLU A 117 12.84 -5.72 -22.27
N ALA A 118 14.10 -6.10 -22.46
CA ALA A 118 15.05 -5.33 -23.28
C ALA A 118 14.60 -5.21 -24.74
N ALA A 119 14.09 -6.30 -25.33
CA ALA A 119 13.56 -6.29 -26.67
C ALA A 119 12.32 -5.37 -26.80
N LEU A 120 11.39 -5.42 -25.84
CA LEU A 120 10.23 -4.51 -25.79
C LEU A 120 10.67 -3.05 -25.70
N GLN A 121 11.64 -2.73 -24.83
CA GLN A 121 12.17 -1.38 -24.69
C GLN A 121 12.71 -0.83 -26.02
N ILE A 122 13.43 -1.66 -26.76
CA ILE A 122 13.97 -1.28 -28.08
C ILE A 122 12.82 -1.04 -29.08
N LEU A 123 11.82 -1.92 -29.09
CA LEU A 123 10.65 -1.78 -29.97
C LEU A 123 9.86 -0.50 -29.70
N LEU A 124 9.72 -0.11 -28.43
CA LEU A 124 9.05 1.14 -28.06
C LEU A 124 9.84 2.37 -28.53
N ALA A 125 11.17 2.30 -28.48
CA ALA A 125 12.02 3.38 -28.96
C ALA A 125 12.11 3.44 -30.49
N ALA A 126 12.14 2.27 -31.17
CA ALA A 126 12.22 2.20 -32.62
C ALA A 126 10.94 2.65 -33.32
N LYS A 127 9.77 2.45 -32.68
CA LYS A 127 8.47 2.73 -33.27
C LYS A 127 7.48 3.32 -32.25
N PRO A 128 7.69 4.59 -31.85
CA PRO A 128 6.86 5.23 -30.83
C PRO A 128 5.36 5.25 -31.17
N GLU A 129 4.98 5.36 -32.46
CA GLU A 129 3.61 5.34 -32.94
C GLU A 129 2.91 3.98 -32.72
N ALA A 130 3.67 2.90 -32.56
CA ALA A 130 3.15 1.56 -32.25
C ALA A 130 3.25 1.22 -30.74
N ALA A 131 3.75 2.13 -29.91
CA ALA A 131 4.05 1.88 -28.50
C ALA A 131 2.82 1.36 -27.75
N THR A 132 1.67 2.02 -27.85
CA THR A 132 0.43 1.59 -27.19
C THR A 132 0.06 0.15 -27.57
N LYS A 133 0.13 -0.21 -28.85
CA LYS A 133 -0.16 -1.57 -29.33
C LYS A 133 0.80 -2.60 -28.72
N ASN A 134 2.10 -2.29 -28.70
CA ASN A 134 3.12 -3.19 -28.15
C ASN A 134 2.95 -3.37 -26.65
N LEU A 135 2.67 -2.31 -25.90
CA LEU A 135 2.39 -2.34 -24.46
C LEU A 135 1.15 -3.19 -24.15
N LEU A 136 0.02 -2.95 -24.85
CA LEU A 136 -1.20 -3.73 -24.66
C LEU A 136 -1.03 -5.21 -25.04
N SER A 137 -0.17 -5.52 -26.00
CA SER A 137 0.19 -6.91 -26.31
C SER A 137 0.97 -7.56 -25.17
N ALA A 138 1.92 -6.83 -24.58
CA ALA A 138 2.72 -7.31 -23.45
C ALA A 138 1.87 -7.54 -22.19
N LEU A 139 0.82 -6.72 -21.95
CA LEU A 139 -0.11 -6.89 -20.83
C LEU A 139 -0.96 -8.15 -20.90
N LYS A 140 -1.07 -8.80 -22.06
CA LYS A 140 -1.77 -10.10 -22.22
C LYS A 140 -0.92 -11.30 -21.86
N ASP A 141 0.37 -11.09 -21.57
CA ASP A 141 1.30 -12.17 -21.30
C ASP A 141 1.02 -12.85 -19.95
N THR A 142 1.39 -14.11 -19.82
CA THR A 142 1.26 -14.87 -18.57
C THR A 142 2.36 -14.52 -17.56
N ASP A 143 3.50 -14.06 -18.03
CA ASP A 143 4.63 -13.66 -17.20
C ASP A 143 4.37 -12.30 -16.54
N LYS A 144 4.20 -12.34 -15.21
CA LYS A 144 3.97 -11.14 -14.40
C LYS A 144 5.14 -10.14 -14.48
N GLY A 145 6.38 -10.63 -14.52
CA GLY A 145 7.57 -9.76 -14.65
C GLY A 145 7.50 -8.95 -15.94
N TYR A 146 7.23 -9.62 -17.04
CA TYR A 146 7.12 -8.98 -18.36
C TYR A 146 5.96 -7.99 -18.44
N ARG A 147 4.77 -8.31 -17.86
CA ARG A 147 3.65 -7.36 -17.76
C ARG A 147 4.02 -6.11 -16.96
N ASN A 148 4.70 -6.30 -15.81
CA ASN A 148 5.13 -5.18 -14.96
C ASN A 148 6.18 -4.31 -15.65
N ALA A 149 7.10 -4.89 -16.41
CA ALA A 149 8.03 -4.13 -17.24
C ALA A 149 7.31 -3.28 -18.28
N ALA A 150 6.30 -3.85 -18.96
CA ALA A 150 5.48 -3.09 -19.91
C ALA A 150 4.77 -1.90 -19.25
N LEU A 151 4.20 -2.07 -18.04
CA LEU A 151 3.59 -0.98 -17.27
C LEU A 151 4.63 0.08 -16.87
N ASN A 152 5.83 -0.34 -16.45
CA ASN A 152 6.91 0.59 -16.13
C ASN A 152 7.36 1.39 -17.37
N PHE A 153 7.40 0.77 -18.54
CA PHE A 153 7.67 1.50 -19.79
C PHE A 153 6.53 2.44 -20.16
N ALA A 154 5.27 2.04 -19.92
CA ALA A 154 4.12 2.91 -20.13
C ALA A 154 4.24 4.21 -19.33
N SER A 155 4.83 4.15 -18.13
CA SER A 155 5.12 5.33 -17.30
C SER A 155 6.06 6.35 -17.98
N GLY A 156 6.88 5.94 -18.93
CA GLY A 156 7.77 6.81 -19.69
C GLY A 156 7.06 7.62 -20.79
N PHE A 157 5.85 7.22 -21.18
CA PHE A 157 5.09 7.94 -22.20
C PHE A 157 4.26 9.05 -21.57
N ALA A 158 4.49 10.29 -21.96
CA ALA A 158 3.69 11.44 -21.53
C ALA A 158 2.30 11.49 -22.20
N ASP A 159 2.02 10.56 -23.11
CA ASP A 159 0.78 10.51 -23.87
C ASP A 159 -0.36 9.91 -23.01
N GLN A 160 -1.38 10.75 -22.77
CA GLN A 160 -2.59 10.34 -22.03
C GLN A 160 -3.32 9.17 -22.69
N ASN A 161 -3.20 8.99 -24.01
CA ASN A 161 -3.84 7.88 -24.72
C ASN A 161 -3.35 6.52 -24.24
N VAL A 162 -2.08 6.38 -23.84
CA VAL A 162 -1.54 5.13 -23.29
C VAL A 162 -2.30 4.73 -22.03
N TYR A 163 -2.50 5.68 -21.11
CA TYR A 163 -3.24 5.42 -19.85
C TYR A 163 -4.68 4.99 -20.12
N ILE A 164 -5.38 5.68 -21.02
CA ILE A 164 -6.76 5.38 -21.39
C ILE A 164 -6.87 3.98 -21.97
N GLU A 165 -6.00 3.63 -22.90
CA GLU A 165 -6.03 2.31 -23.54
C GLU A 165 -5.65 1.19 -22.57
N VAL A 166 -4.71 1.43 -21.64
CA VAL A 166 -4.40 0.49 -20.54
C VAL A 166 -5.62 0.29 -19.62
N MET A 167 -6.33 1.38 -19.27
CA MET A 167 -7.55 1.29 -18.45
C MET A 167 -8.68 0.56 -19.17
N LYS A 168 -8.91 0.84 -20.46
CA LYS A 168 -9.88 0.09 -21.28
C LYS A 168 -9.53 -1.40 -21.36
N HIS A 169 -8.23 -1.70 -21.47
CA HIS A 169 -7.76 -3.08 -21.45
C HIS A 169 -8.07 -3.76 -20.11
N MET A 170 -7.84 -3.07 -18.99
CA MET A 170 -8.12 -3.56 -17.65
C MET A 170 -9.55 -4.06 -17.49
N LEU A 171 -10.54 -3.35 -18.02
CA LEU A 171 -11.97 -3.71 -17.88
C LEU A 171 -12.30 -5.12 -18.39
N LYS A 172 -11.54 -5.61 -19.38
CA LYS A 172 -11.74 -6.92 -20.02
C LYS A 172 -10.67 -7.95 -19.66
N ALA A 173 -9.73 -7.56 -18.80
CA ALA A 173 -8.58 -8.37 -18.45
C ALA A 173 -8.92 -9.43 -17.40
N LYS A 174 -8.06 -10.43 -17.30
CA LYS A 174 -8.09 -11.42 -16.21
C LYS A 174 -7.74 -10.74 -14.87
N PRO A 175 -8.17 -11.31 -13.72
CA PRO A 175 -7.93 -10.72 -12.40
C PRO A 175 -6.48 -10.34 -12.14
N GLU A 176 -5.52 -11.23 -12.45
CA GLU A 176 -4.10 -10.96 -12.25
C GLU A 176 -3.59 -9.75 -13.03
N VAL A 177 -4.08 -9.53 -14.24
CA VAL A 177 -3.74 -8.36 -15.07
C VAL A 177 -4.39 -7.10 -14.52
N LYS A 178 -5.64 -7.18 -14.06
CA LYS A 178 -6.32 -6.06 -13.38
C LYS A 178 -5.52 -5.61 -12.16
N VAL A 179 -5.08 -6.55 -11.33
CA VAL A 179 -4.25 -6.26 -10.14
C VAL A 179 -2.96 -5.55 -10.52
N ASP A 180 -2.26 -6.03 -11.56
CA ASP A 180 -1.02 -5.39 -12.01
C ASP A 180 -1.25 -3.94 -12.46
N ILE A 181 -2.32 -3.69 -13.24
CA ILE A 181 -2.68 -2.35 -13.73
C ILE A 181 -3.12 -1.43 -12.59
N LEU A 182 -3.97 -1.91 -11.66
CA LEU A 182 -4.42 -1.13 -10.50
C LEU A 182 -3.25 -0.72 -9.60
N ASN A 183 -2.31 -1.64 -9.36
CA ASN A 183 -1.09 -1.34 -8.62
C ASN A 183 -0.21 -0.32 -9.35
N TRP A 184 -0.14 -0.40 -10.67
CA TRP A 184 0.57 0.58 -11.48
C TRP A 184 -0.06 1.97 -11.38
N ILE A 185 -1.39 2.10 -11.53
CA ILE A 185 -2.12 3.35 -11.36
C ILE A 185 -1.83 3.97 -9.99
N GLY A 186 -1.88 3.16 -8.92
CA GLY A 186 -1.57 3.64 -7.58
C GLY A 186 -0.12 4.12 -7.39
N ARG A 187 0.86 3.58 -8.14
CA ARG A 187 2.24 4.09 -8.14
C ARG A 187 2.38 5.41 -8.91
N GLU A 188 1.75 5.47 -10.07
CA GLU A 188 1.80 6.66 -10.92
C GLU A 188 1.19 7.90 -10.26
N SER A 189 0.15 7.70 -9.42
CA SER A 189 -0.49 8.80 -8.69
C SER A 189 0.43 9.54 -7.73
N LYS A 190 1.53 8.93 -7.30
CA LYS A 190 2.54 9.55 -6.42
C LYS A 190 3.57 10.39 -7.18
N CYS A 191 3.60 10.33 -8.51
CA CYS A 191 4.51 11.15 -9.31
C CYS A 191 3.89 12.54 -9.51
N PRO A 192 4.49 13.65 -9.00
CA PRO A 192 3.90 14.99 -9.07
C PRO A 192 3.53 15.43 -10.49
N SER A 193 4.35 15.06 -11.49
CA SER A 193 4.11 15.38 -12.89
C SER A 193 2.97 14.57 -13.54
N LYS A 194 2.52 13.48 -12.88
CA LYS A 194 1.51 12.56 -13.43
C LYS A 194 0.23 12.53 -12.58
N HIS A 195 0.27 13.06 -11.36
CA HIS A 195 -0.92 13.20 -10.52
C HIS A 195 -2.01 14.00 -11.24
N ASP A 196 -1.64 15.09 -11.92
CA ASP A 196 -2.56 15.88 -12.71
C ASP A 196 -3.06 15.12 -13.96
N VAL A 197 -2.31 14.19 -14.52
CA VAL A 197 -2.75 13.36 -15.64
C VAL A 197 -3.88 12.43 -15.21
N ILE A 198 -3.74 11.74 -14.07
CA ILE A 198 -4.77 10.84 -13.54
C ILE A 198 -6.01 11.64 -13.12
N LYS A 199 -5.82 12.79 -12.48
CA LYS A 199 -6.90 13.71 -12.07
C LYS A 199 -7.58 14.39 -13.27
N ASN A 200 -6.83 14.73 -14.32
CA ASN A 200 -7.32 15.38 -15.52
C ASN A 200 -7.88 14.39 -16.56
N LEU A 201 -7.64 13.08 -16.44
CA LEU A 201 -8.35 12.05 -17.21
C LEU A 201 -9.87 12.16 -17.02
N GLU A 202 -10.32 12.63 -15.82
CA GLU A 202 -11.73 12.91 -15.56
C GLU A 202 -12.28 14.09 -16.36
N LEU A 203 -11.44 15.06 -16.73
CA LEU A 203 -11.88 16.32 -17.37
C LEU A 203 -11.89 16.28 -18.90
N ARG A 204 -11.26 15.30 -19.52
CA ARG A 204 -11.03 15.29 -20.98
C ARG A 204 -11.62 14.13 -21.76
N PHE A 205 -12.06 13.07 -21.07
CA PHE A 205 -12.54 11.87 -21.73
C PHE A 205 -13.78 11.32 -21.01
N ASP A 206 -14.74 10.82 -21.77
CA ASP A 206 -15.99 10.20 -21.28
C ASP A 206 -15.78 8.89 -20.45
N LEU A 207 -14.56 8.63 -19.99
CA LEU A 207 -14.23 7.54 -19.06
C LEU A 207 -13.66 8.15 -17.78
N PRO A 208 -14.48 8.37 -16.75
CA PRO A 208 -13.98 8.85 -15.48
C PRO A 208 -13.07 7.78 -14.85
N ALA A 209 -11.76 8.03 -14.83
CA ALA A 209 -10.77 7.11 -14.25
C ALA A 209 -11.17 6.69 -12.84
N ARG A 210 -11.73 7.62 -12.06
CA ARG A 210 -12.30 7.38 -10.74
C ARG A 210 -13.42 6.34 -10.76
N GLN A 211 -14.39 6.47 -11.69
CA GLN A 211 -15.50 5.53 -11.76
C GLN A 211 -15.03 4.12 -12.10
N VAL A 212 -14.05 4.00 -13.01
CA VAL A 212 -13.45 2.72 -13.35
C VAL A 212 -12.82 2.05 -12.12
N LEU A 213 -12.12 2.81 -11.27
CA LEU A 213 -11.54 2.28 -10.02
C LEU A 213 -12.62 1.90 -9.00
N LEU A 214 -13.67 2.75 -8.87
CA LEU A 214 -14.81 2.47 -7.99
C LEU A 214 -15.57 1.20 -8.41
N ASP A 215 -15.70 0.95 -9.71
CA ASP A 215 -16.33 -0.27 -10.22
C ASP A 215 -15.52 -1.53 -9.88
N GLN A 216 -14.18 -1.43 -9.80
CA GLN A 216 -13.34 -2.55 -9.39
C GLN A 216 -13.46 -2.91 -7.89
N LEU A 217 -14.02 -2.03 -7.06
CA LEU A 217 -14.37 -2.38 -5.66
C LEU A 217 -15.46 -3.45 -5.57
N LYS A 218 -16.24 -3.64 -6.65
CA LYS A 218 -17.30 -4.65 -6.77
C LYS A 218 -16.88 -5.88 -7.56
N ASP A 219 -15.59 -5.99 -7.92
CA ASP A 219 -15.08 -7.17 -8.63
C ASP A 219 -15.28 -8.43 -7.77
N LYS A 220 -15.49 -9.58 -8.42
CA LYS A 220 -15.66 -10.87 -7.74
C LYS A 220 -14.36 -11.39 -7.11
N ASP A 221 -13.22 -10.94 -7.62
CA ASP A 221 -11.90 -11.32 -7.13
C ASP A 221 -11.46 -10.34 -6.04
N PHE A 222 -11.21 -10.87 -4.85
CA PHE A 222 -10.79 -10.07 -3.68
C PHE A 222 -9.49 -9.30 -3.92
N TYR A 223 -8.53 -9.88 -4.66
CA TYR A 223 -7.26 -9.19 -4.93
C TYR A 223 -7.44 -8.00 -5.88
N VAL A 224 -8.43 -8.06 -6.77
CA VAL A 224 -8.81 -6.91 -7.60
C VAL A 224 -9.44 -5.82 -6.74
N GLN A 225 -10.37 -6.17 -5.83
CA GLN A 225 -10.95 -5.21 -4.87
C GLN A 225 -9.85 -4.55 -4.05
N GLN A 226 -8.94 -5.36 -3.48
CA GLN A 226 -7.82 -4.89 -2.67
C GLN A 226 -6.92 -3.92 -3.45
N ALA A 227 -6.55 -4.27 -4.67
CA ALA A 227 -5.71 -3.42 -5.51
C ALA A 227 -6.41 -2.09 -5.86
N ALA A 228 -7.73 -2.11 -6.10
CA ALA A 228 -8.53 -0.92 -6.36
C ALA A 228 -8.61 0.00 -5.13
N VAL A 229 -8.87 -0.57 -3.95
CA VAL A 229 -8.85 0.17 -2.67
C VAL A 229 -7.52 0.89 -2.47
N TRP A 230 -6.41 0.17 -2.60
CA TRP A 230 -5.09 0.78 -2.40
C TRP A 230 -4.71 1.79 -3.48
N ALA A 231 -5.19 1.62 -4.72
CA ALA A 231 -5.05 2.64 -5.75
C ALA A 231 -5.78 3.94 -5.36
N LEU A 232 -7.03 3.85 -4.91
CA LEU A 232 -7.84 4.99 -4.45
C LEU A 232 -7.21 5.70 -3.23
N VAL A 233 -6.72 4.93 -2.25
CA VAL A 233 -6.01 5.48 -1.08
C VAL A 233 -4.75 6.25 -1.51
N LYS A 234 -3.99 5.71 -2.46
CA LYS A 234 -2.76 6.36 -2.96
C LYS A 234 -3.04 7.62 -3.77
N ILE A 235 -4.14 7.65 -4.51
CA ILE A 235 -4.62 8.85 -5.22
C ILE A 235 -5.00 9.96 -4.22
N GLY A 236 -5.55 9.60 -3.06
CA GLY A 236 -5.79 10.52 -1.96
C GLY A 236 -6.99 11.47 -2.17
N ASP A 237 -7.90 11.17 -3.10
CA ASP A 237 -9.13 11.93 -3.29
C ASP A 237 -10.11 11.69 -2.13
N LYS A 238 -10.31 12.72 -1.31
CA LYS A 238 -11.18 12.65 -0.12
C LYS A 238 -12.62 12.26 -0.43
N SER A 239 -13.08 12.49 -1.65
CA SER A 239 -14.46 12.14 -2.07
C SER A 239 -14.73 10.63 -2.10
N VAL A 240 -13.67 9.77 -2.01
CA VAL A 240 -13.82 8.31 -1.93
C VAL A 240 -14.00 7.79 -0.49
N ILE A 241 -13.78 8.63 0.54
CA ILE A 241 -13.91 8.23 1.94
C ILE A 241 -15.25 7.55 2.24
N PRO A 242 -16.41 8.10 1.83
CA PRO A 242 -17.70 7.45 2.07
C PRO A 242 -17.80 6.06 1.42
N VAL A 243 -17.19 5.89 0.23
CA VAL A 243 -17.21 4.60 -0.48
C VAL A 243 -16.31 3.58 0.21
N LEU A 244 -15.15 4.01 0.73
CA LEU A 244 -14.28 3.15 1.55
C LEU A 244 -14.96 2.76 2.87
N ALA A 245 -15.69 3.69 3.51
CA ALA A 245 -16.48 3.40 4.70
C ALA A 245 -17.61 2.39 4.42
N ASP A 246 -18.21 2.40 3.23
CA ASP A 246 -19.23 1.43 2.84
C ASP A 246 -18.70 -0.03 2.80
N LEU A 247 -17.38 -0.24 2.70
CA LEU A 247 -16.78 -1.58 2.81
C LEU A 247 -17.04 -2.23 4.18
N LEU A 248 -17.21 -1.43 5.23
CA LEU A 248 -17.58 -1.92 6.57
C LEU A 248 -18.98 -2.56 6.61
N LYS A 249 -19.83 -2.32 5.61
CA LYS A 249 -21.16 -2.96 5.49
C LYS A 249 -21.10 -4.37 4.91
N SER A 250 -19.93 -4.82 4.46
CA SER A 250 -19.77 -6.16 3.90
C SER A 250 -20.10 -7.25 4.92
N ASN A 251 -20.51 -8.41 4.41
CA ASN A 251 -20.59 -9.64 5.21
C ASN A 251 -19.27 -10.44 5.18
N ASP A 252 -18.35 -10.08 4.30
CA ASP A 252 -17.04 -10.68 4.19
C ASP A 252 -16.05 -9.95 5.11
N LYS A 253 -15.49 -10.69 6.07
CA LYS A 253 -14.52 -10.17 7.03
C LYS A 253 -13.26 -9.61 6.36
N GLN A 254 -12.81 -10.20 5.25
CA GLN A 254 -11.64 -9.71 4.54
C GLN A 254 -11.90 -8.32 3.92
N VAL A 255 -13.12 -8.10 3.40
CA VAL A 255 -13.53 -6.82 2.86
C VAL A 255 -13.70 -5.76 3.96
N ILE A 256 -14.22 -6.16 5.12
CA ILE A 256 -14.32 -5.25 6.30
C ILE A 256 -12.93 -4.81 6.75
N LEU A 257 -11.99 -5.76 6.93
CA LEU A 257 -10.61 -5.45 7.32
C LEU A 257 -9.91 -4.57 6.27
N LEU A 258 -10.12 -4.85 4.99
CA LEU A 258 -9.60 -4.02 3.90
C LEU A 258 -10.13 -2.58 3.99
N GLY A 259 -11.41 -2.40 4.28
CA GLY A 259 -12.03 -1.09 4.49
C GLY A 259 -11.44 -0.37 5.70
N GLN A 260 -11.26 -1.08 6.82
CA GLN A 260 -10.66 -0.56 8.05
C GLN A 260 -9.21 -0.09 7.80
N ASP A 261 -8.38 -0.93 7.19
CA ASP A 261 -6.98 -0.60 6.86
C ASP A 261 -6.88 0.60 5.91
N ALA A 262 -7.76 0.63 4.90
CA ALA A 262 -7.81 1.72 3.93
C ALA A 262 -8.16 3.07 4.58
N LEU A 263 -9.18 3.08 5.45
CA LEU A 263 -9.61 4.27 6.19
C LEU A 263 -8.51 4.73 7.16
N MET A 264 -7.82 3.82 7.83
CA MET A 264 -6.68 4.16 8.70
C MET A 264 -5.51 4.75 7.93
N ALA A 265 -5.24 4.23 6.74
CA ALA A 265 -4.16 4.72 5.88
C ALA A 265 -4.51 6.02 5.15
N PHE A 266 -5.79 6.41 5.11
CA PHE A 266 -6.24 7.59 4.39
C PHE A 266 -5.90 8.86 5.18
N ASN A 267 -5.19 9.80 4.54
CA ASN A 267 -4.83 11.07 5.17
C ASN A 267 -6.00 12.07 5.07
N GLY A 268 -6.97 11.97 5.98
CA GLY A 268 -8.14 12.83 6.00
C GLY A 268 -9.06 12.58 7.19
N ASP A 269 -10.11 13.39 7.30
CA ASP A 269 -11.19 13.19 8.26
C ASP A 269 -12.13 12.10 7.75
N ILE A 270 -12.10 10.94 8.41
CA ILE A 270 -12.92 9.77 8.09
C ILE A 270 -14.07 9.59 9.10
N ASP A 271 -14.06 10.30 10.22
CA ASP A 271 -14.84 9.99 11.42
C ASP A 271 -16.34 10.05 11.13
N GLN A 272 -16.79 11.09 10.43
CA GLN A 272 -18.20 11.25 10.05
C GLN A 272 -18.66 10.16 9.07
N ALA A 273 -17.80 9.75 8.13
CA ALA A 273 -18.14 8.70 7.18
C ALA A 273 -18.27 7.35 7.88
N VAL A 274 -17.34 7.04 8.80
CA VAL A 274 -17.38 5.84 9.63
C VAL A 274 -18.62 5.82 10.52
N ALA A 275 -18.90 6.91 11.25
CA ALA A 275 -20.07 7.01 12.12
C ALA A 275 -21.38 6.80 11.35
N LYS A 276 -21.46 7.31 10.12
CA LYS A 276 -22.66 7.19 9.27
C LYS A 276 -22.95 5.75 8.85
N VAL A 277 -21.94 4.92 8.66
CA VAL A 277 -22.13 3.53 8.19
C VAL A 277 -22.38 2.53 9.31
N ILE A 278 -21.91 2.80 10.53
CA ILE A 278 -22.04 1.91 11.70
C ILE A 278 -23.48 1.40 11.89
N PRO A 279 -24.54 2.22 11.88
CA PRO A 279 -25.90 1.72 12.14
C PRO A 279 -26.38 0.65 11.17
N SER A 280 -25.91 0.69 9.92
CA SER A 280 -26.32 -0.21 8.84
C SER A 280 -25.31 -1.33 8.53
N ALA A 281 -24.17 -1.37 9.24
CA ALA A 281 -23.15 -2.38 9.05
C ALA A 281 -23.54 -3.72 9.72
N SER A 282 -22.89 -4.82 9.28
CA SER A 282 -22.90 -6.09 10.00
C SER A 282 -22.24 -5.92 11.38
N ASP A 283 -22.45 -6.85 12.31
CA ASP A 283 -21.82 -6.75 13.64
C ASP A 283 -20.30 -6.63 13.56
N ALA A 284 -19.65 -7.40 12.67
CA ALA A 284 -18.22 -7.26 12.42
C ALA A 284 -17.84 -5.87 11.90
N GLY A 285 -18.64 -5.31 11.00
CA GLY A 285 -18.42 -3.96 10.49
C GLY A 285 -18.68 -2.87 11.54
N LYS A 286 -19.68 -3.04 12.42
CA LYS A 286 -19.91 -2.14 13.55
C LYS A 286 -18.71 -2.14 14.50
N ILE A 287 -18.18 -3.32 14.83
CA ILE A 287 -17.00 -3.45 15.69
C ILE A 287 -15.80 -2.74 15.05
N ALA A 288 -15.53 -3.00 13.78
CA ALA A 288 -14.44 -2.32 13.05
C ALA A 288 -14.62 -0.80 13.01
N GLY A 289 -15.84 -0.31 12.82
CA GLY A 289 -16.14 1.12 12.84
C GLY A 289 -15.94 1.75 14.22
N LEU A 290 -16.36 1.06 15.30
CA LEU A 290 -16.16 1.52 16.67
C LEU A 290 -14.67 1.57 17.03
N GLU A 291 -13.88 0.59 16.61
CA GLU A 291 -12.42 0.58 16.76
C GLU A 291 -11.76 1.75 16.04
N LEU A 292 -12.20 2.06 14.82
CA LEU A 292 -11.71 3.23 14.06
C LEU A 292 -11.99 4.53 14.82
N LEU A 293 -13.22 4.74 15.32
CA LEU A 293 -13.58 5.94 16.09
C LEU A 293 -12.73 6.04 17.36
N ALA A 294 -12.48 4.92 18.06
CA ALA A 294 -11.66 4.87 19.25
C ALA A 294 -10.20 5.24 18.96
N ILE A 295 -9.56 4.62 17.96
CA ILE A 295 -8.17 4.88 17.58
C ILE A 295 -7.98 6.35 17.19
N ARG A 296 -8.99 6.94 16.59
CA ARG A 296 -8.96 8.36 16.17
C ARG A 296 -9.38 9.35 17.25
N MET A 297 -9.79 8.84 18.41
CA MET A 297 -10.31 9.67 19.52
C MET A 297 -11.44 10.61 19.05
N ALA A 298 -12.37 10.07 18.28
CA ALA A 298 -13.42 10.82 17.58
C ALA A 298 -14.56 11.25 18.52
N ASP A 299 -14.29 12.16 19.44
CA ASP A 299 -15.22 12.62 20.51
C ASP A 299 -16.52 13.23 19.96
N ALA A 300 -16.49 13.87 18.81
CA ALA A 300 -17.68 14.36 18.12
C ALA A 300 -18.68 13.23 17.75
N ASN A 301 -18.26 11.99 17.78
CA ASN A 301 -19.05 10.81 17.41
C ASN A 301 -19.49 9.95 18.62
N LEU A 302 -19.40 10.48 19.85
CA LEU A 302 -19.81 9.80 21.08
C LEU A 302 -21.24 9.21 20.98
N ASN A 303 -22.19 9.95 20.42
CA ASN A 303 -23.57 9.48 20.27
C ASN A 303 -23.66 8.18 19.46
N THR A 304 -22.86 8.03 18.41
CA THR A 304 -22.81 6.79 17.62
C THR A 304 -22.39 5.60 18.49
N VAL A 305 -21.40 5.79 19.36
CA VAL A 305 -20.94 4.75 20.30
C VAL A 305 -22.02 4.43 21.34
N LEU A 306 -22.68 5.43 21.92
CA LEU A 306 -23.75 5.26 22.89
C LEU A 306 -24.96 4.52 22.30
N ASP A 307 -25.29 4.77 21.05
CA ASP A 307 -26.38 4.07 20.36
C ASP A 307 -26.06 2.57 20.18
N GLN A 308 -24.80 2.20 19.97
CA GLN A 308 -24.38 0.80 19.92
C GLN A 308 -24.38 0.13 21.30
N ILE A 309 -24.11 0.87 22.37
CA ILE A 309 -24.31 0.38 23.76
C ILE A 309 -25.78 0.05 24.01
N LYS A 310 -26.72 0.85 23.52
CA LYS A 310 -28.16 0.65 23.73
C LYS A 310 -28.72 -0.50 22.88
N SER A 311 -28.38 -0.55 21.60
CA SER A 311 -29.09 -1.35 20.60
C SER A 311 -28.25 -2.46 19.94
N GLY A 312 -26.94 -2.53 20.20
CA GLY A 312 -26.05 -3.53 19.60
C GLY A 312 -26.25 -4.95 20.14
N SER A 313 -25.74 -5.94 19.42
CA SER A 313 -25.57 -7.30 19.94
C SER A 313 -24.59 -7.33 21.13
N SER A 314 -24.47 -8.45 21.81
CA SER A 314 -23.54 -8.60 22.95
C SER A 314 -22.10 -8.21 22.59
N GLU A 315 -21.61 -8.66 21.44
CA GLU A 315 -20.27 -8.38 20.93
C GLU A 315 -20.09 -6.91 20.55
N VAL A 316 -21.10 -6.33 19.90
CA VAL A 316 -21.10 -4.91 19.52
C VAL A 316 -21.14 -4.01 20.75
N LYS A 317 -21.98 -4.34 21.74
CA LYS A 317 -22.02 -3.62 23.03
C LYS A 317 -20.68 -3.64 23.74
N LYS A 318 -20.02 -4.81 23.77
CA LYS A 318 -18.69 -4.95 24.37
C LYS A 318 -17.66 -4.05 23.66
N ALA A 319 -17.66 -4.05 22.32
CA ALA A 319 -16.78 -3.19 21.54
C ALA A 319 -17.08 -1.70 21.76
N ALA A 320 -18.37 -1.32 21.85
CA ALA A 320 -18.78 0.04 22.10
C ALA A 320 -18.36 0.52 23.49
N TYR A 321 -18.49 -0.32 24.53
CA TYR A 321 -17.95 0.00 25.86
C TYR A 321 -16.42 0.12 25.85
N THR A 322 -15.71 -0.71 25.08
CA THR A 322 -14.26 -0.62 24.96
C THR A 322 -13.83 0.70 24.29
N ALA A 323 -14.57 1.11 23.24
CA ALA A 323 -14.29 2.35 22.50
C ALA A 323 -14.62 3.61 23.31
N LEU A 324 -15.54 3.51 24.28
CA LEU A 324 -16.12 4.65 24.98
C LEU A 324 -15.08 5.58 25.61
N LYS A 325 -14.07 5.00 26.29
CA LYS A 325 -13.00 5.76 26.96
C LYS A 325 -12.18 6.63 26.02
N ASP A 326 -12.11 6.25 24.74
CA ASP A 326 -11.28 6.91 23.75
C ASP A 326 -12.04 8.04 23.02
N VAL A 327 -13.39 7.97 22.99
CA VAL A 327 -14.27 8.94 22.30
C VAL A 327 -14.96 9.94 23.22
N VAL A 328 -14.68 9.92 24.53
CA VAL A 328 -15.30 10.86 25.48
C VAL A 328 -14.51 12.15 25.60
N SER A 329 -15.20 13.23 25.93
CA SER A 329 -14.63 14.54 26.27
C SER A 329 -14.85 14.86 27.76
N GLU A 330 -14.24 15.93 28.25
CA GLU A 330 -14.46 16.45 29.62
C GLU A 330 -15.93 16.76 29.94
N LYS A 331 -16.71 17.12 28.90
CA LYS A 331 -18.14 17.52 29.02
C LYS A 331 -19.04 16.32 29.31
N ASP A 332 -18.58 15.11 29.00
CA ASP A 332 -19.37 13.89 29.10
C ASP A 332 -19.39 13.27 30.49
N PHE A 333 -18.59 13.82 31.43
CA PHE A 333 -18.45 13.33 32.80
C PHE A 333 -19.81 13.06 33.48
N THR A 334 -20.74 14.04 33.45
CA THR A 334 -22.03 13.92 34.09
C THR A 334 -22.91 12.83 33.47
N LEU A 335 -22.90 12.71 32.14
CA LEU A 335 -23.61 11.67 31.39
C LEU A 335 -23.10 10.28 31.77
N LEU A 336 -21.79 10.10 31.77
CA LEU A 336 -21.14 8.82 32.10
C LEU A 336 -21.40 8.38 33.53
N CYS A 337 -21.38 9.31 34.49
CA CYS A 337 -21.76 9.07 35.87
C CYS A 337 -23.21 8.55 36.00
N GLY A 338 -24.14 9.18 35.28
CA GLY A 338 -25.54 8.72 35.23
C GLY A 338 -25.69 7.29 34.69
N MET A 339 -24.90 6.95 33.64
CA MET A 339 -24.83 5.60 33.10
C MET A 339 -24.24 4.61 34.12
N LEU A 340 -23.15 4.96 34.81
CA LEU A 340 -22.51 4.12 35.82
C LEU A 340 -23.49 3.76 36.97
N GLU A 341 -24.27 4.70 37.42
CA GLU A 341 -25.21 4.53 38.53
C GLU A 341 -26.37 3.57 38.20
N THR A 342 -26.61 3.30 36.96
CA THR A 342 -27.68 2.38 36.49
C THR A 342 -27.11 1.18 35.72
N ALA A 343 -25.79 1.02 35.74
CA ALA A 343 -25.10 0.02 34.95
C ALA A 343 -25.31 -1.41 35.49
N GLU A 344 -25.37 -2.35 34.58
CA GLU A 344 -25.19 -3.77 34.90
C GLU A 344 -23.73 -4.05 35.28
N ALA A 345 -23.49 -5.12 36.06
CA ALA A 345 -22.15 -5.44 36.56
C ALA A 345 -21.06 -5.49 35.49
N SER A 346 -21.37 -6.02 34.31
CA SER A 346 -20.46 -6.12 33.18
C SER A 346 -20.04 -4.77 32.56
N ALA A 347 -20.85 -3.73 32.75
CA ALA A 347 -20.64 -2.39 32.22
C ALA A 347 -19.94 -1.45 33.20
N VAL A 348 -19.83 -1.83 34.48
CA VAL A 348 -19.25 -0.95 35.52
C VAL A 348 -17.81 -0.59 35.22
N ALA A 349 -16.95 -1.57 34.96
CA ALA A 349 -15.52 -1.32 34.73
C ALA A 349 -15.25 -0.49 33.47
N PRO A 350 -15.84 -0.76 32.30
CA PRO A 350 -15.69 0.09 31.12
C PRO A 350 -16.20 1.54 31.32
N LEU A 351 -17.30 1.71 32.06
CA LEU A 351 -17.82 3.04 32.37
C LEU A 351 -16.90 3.81 33.32
N GLN A 352 -16.33 3.13 34.33
CA GLN A 352 -15.31 3.74 35.17
C GLN A 352 -14.10 4.20 34.36
N ASP A 353 -13.63 3.39 33.41
CA ASP A 353 -12.51 3.75 32.53
C ASP A 353 -12.84 4.96 31.65
N ALA A 354 -14.07 5.05 31.12
CA ALA A 354 -14.54 6.18 30.36
C ALA A 354 -14.67 7.45 31.23
N ILE A 355 -15.14 7.32 32.48
CA ILE A 355 -15.20 8.44 33.43
C ILE A 355 -13.78 8.92 33.79
N ILE A 356 -12.84 8.00 34.00
CA ILE A 356 -11.44 8.35 34.23
C ILE A 356 -10.86 9.11 33.03
N ALA A 357 -11.14 8.65 31.81
CA ALA A 357 -10.72 9.36 30.60
C ALA A 357 -11.32 10.77 30.48
N ALA A 358 -12.60 10.92 30.81
CA ALA A 358 -13.27 12.20 30.78
C ALA A 358 -12.78 13.17 31.87
N ILE A 359 -12.60 12.67 33.11
CA ILE A 359 -12.14 13.48 34.24
C ILE A 359 -10.69 13.91 34.09
N SER A 360 -9.84 13.06 33.54
CA SER A 360 -8.41 13.38 33.29
C SER A 360 -8.21 14.53 32.33
N LYS A 361 -9.20 14.86 31.51
CA LYS A 361 -9.19 16.02 30.59
C LYS A 361 -9.60 17.33 31.31
N GLN A 362 -10.10 17.25 32.53
CA GLN A 362 -10.42 18.42 33.37
C GLN A 362 -9.18 18.92 34.13
N PRO A 363 -9.16 20.20 34.59
CA PRO A 363 -8.08 20.72 35.42
C PRO A 363 -7.89 19.84 36.68
N ALA A 364 -6.66 19.43 36.99
CA ALA A 364 -6.32 18.53 38.11
C ALA A 364 -6.93 19.03 39.44
N ALA A 365 -6.83 20.34 39.74
CA ALA A 365 -7.38 20.93 40.97
C ALA A 365 -8.91 20.74 41.16
N THR A 366 -9.65 20.37 40.12
CA THR A 366 -11.10 20.19 40.19
C THR A 366 -11.55 18.73 40.11
N GLN A 367 -10.67 17.80 39.73
CA GLN A 367 -11.01 16.42 39.50
C GLN A 367 -11.64 15.74 40.72
N VAL A 368 -10.91 15.77 41.86
CA VAL A 368 -11.38 15.13 43.13
C VAL A 368 -12.69 15.75 43.59
N SER A 369 -12.80 17.08 43.57
CA SER A 369 -14.01 17.78 44.02
C SER A 369 -15.23 17.44 43.11
N ASN A 370 -15.02 17.30 41.83
CA ASN A 370 -16.09 16.93 40.90
C ASN A 370 -16.55 15.48 41.14
N VAL A 371 -15.61 14.53 41.33
CA VAL A 371 -15.96 13.13 41.65
C VAL A 371 -16.67 13.04 43.01
N ASN A 372 -16.14 13.69 44.05
CA ASN A 372 -16.75 13.69 45.40
C ASN A 372 -18.17 14.28 45.36
N ARG A 373 -18.39 15.39 44.66
CA ARG A 373 -19.73 15.97 44.47
C ARG A 373 -20.67 14.94 43.84
N ARG A 374 -20.22 14.23 42.84
CA ARG A 374 -21.06 13.22 42.17
C ARG A 374 -21.34 12.01 43.08
N MET A 375 -20.36 11.57 43.85
CA MET A 375 -20.56 10.50 44.86
C MET A 375 -21.62 10.88 45.88
N ILE A 376 -21.64 12.12 46.36
CA ILE A 376 -22.69 12.60 47.30
C ILE A 376 -24.06 12.56 46.62
N GLN A 377 -24.15 12.97 45.38
CA GLN A 377 -25.42 12.95 44.62
C GLN A 377 -25.92 11.53 44.32
N ALA A 378 -25.01 10.58 44.10
CA ALA A 378 -25.33 9.17 43.86
C ALA A 378 -25.89 8.46 45.09
N GLY A 379 -25.64 8.98 46.29
CA GLY A 379 -26.03 8.41 47.56
C GLY A 379 -25.14 7.26 48.05
N ASP A 380 -25.29 6.92 49.32
CA ASP A 380 -24.37 5.99 50.01
C ASP A 380 -24.30 4.60 49.36
N SER A 381 -25.40 4.09 48.84
CA SER A 381 -25.44 2.78 48.18
C SER A 381 -24.66 2.67 46.89
N LYS A 382 -24.27 3.78 46.27
CA LYS A 382 -23.56 3.83 44.97
C LYS A 382 -22.19 4.50 45.05
N ARG A 383 -21.80 5.01 46.19
CA ARG A 383 -20.49 5.68 46.36
C ARG A 383 -19.30 4.82 45.94
N TYR A 384 -19.34 3.54 46.23
CA TYR A 384 -18.28 2.59 45.94
C TYR A 384 -17.97 2.49 44.45
N LEU A 385 -18.92 2.77 43.57
CA LEU A 385 -18.72 2.76 42.12
C LEU A 385 -17.65 3.80 41.63
N TYR A 386 -17.37 4.80 42.45
CA TYR A 386 -16.44 5.90 42.12
C TYR A 386 -15.06 5.72 42.73
N TYR A 387 -14.81 4.73 43.59
CA TYR A 387 -13.51 4.54 44.25
C TYR A 387 -12.36 4.33 43.25
N LYS A 388 -12.60 3.54 42.18
CA LYS A 388 -11.64 3.39 41.06
C LYS A 388 -11.38 4.73 40.33
N VAL A 389 -12.40 5.55 40.17
CA VAL A 389 -12.26 6.88 39.54
C VAL A 389 -11.45 7.82 40.42
N LEU A 390 -11.70 7.81 41.73
CA LEU A 390 -10.91 8.58 42.69
C LEU A 390 -9.45 8.13 42.72
N SER A 391 -9.18 6.83 42.72
CA SER A 391 -7.80 6.32 42.74
C SER A 391 -6.99 6.76 41.54
N ALA A 392 -7.64 6.95 40.40
CA ALA A 392 -6.98 7.41 39.18
C ALA A 392 -6.56 8.89 39.23
N THR A 393 -7.13 9.70 40.15
CA THR A 393 -6.71 11.10 40.33
C THR A 393 -5.36 11.22 41.07
N GLY A 394 -5.00 10.23 41.87
CA GLY A 394 -3.74 10.20 42.61
C GLY A 394 -3.63 11.23 43.76
N GLU A 395 -4.71 11.94 44.10
CA GLU A 395 -4.67 13.04 45.07
C GLU A 395 -4.91 12.55 46.53
N LYS A 396 -4.21 13.12 47.48
CA LYS A 396 -4.31 12.74 48.91
C LYS A 396 -5.74 12.75 49.48
N GLU A 397 -6.55 13.68 49.04
CA GLU A 397 -7.97 13.74 49.44
C GLU A 397 -8.79 12.57 48.92
N ALA A 398 -8.49 12.11 47.71
CA ALA A 398 -9.11 10.90 47.14
C ALA A 398 -8.71 9.65 47.98
N LEU A 399 -7.45 9.52 48.38
CA LEU A 399 -6.96 8.43 49.23
C LEU A 399 -7.74 8.36 50.55
N ALA A 400 -7.91 9.50 51.23
CA ALA A 400 -8.66 9.55 52.51
C ALA A 400 -10.11 9.05 52.34
N THR A 401 -10.77 9.42 51.25
CA THR A 401 -12.16 8.98 50.94
C THR A 401 -12.24 7.44 50.70
N ILE A 402 -11.23 6.88 50.01
CA ILE A 402 -11.19 5.43 49.71
C ILE A 402 -10.89 4.64 50.99
N VAL A 403 -9.94 5.09 51.83
CA VAL A 403 -9.60 4.52 53.14
C VAL A 403 -10.81 4.54 54.08
N GLU A 404 -11.57 5.61 54.10
CA GLU A 404 -12.83 5.67 54.86
C GLU A 404 -13.82 4.59 54.33
N GLY A 405 -13.93 4.45 53.02
CA GLY A 405 -14.75 3.39 52.39
C GLY A 405 -14.31 1.98 52.75
N LEU A 406 -13.01 1.73 52.86
CA LEU A 406 -12.45 0.44 53.31
C LEU A 406 -12.81 0.15 54.76
N ASN A 407 -12.67 1.16 55.65
CA ASN A 407 -12.89 0.99 57.09
C ASN A 407 -14.36 0.91 57.47
N LYS A 408 -15.22 1.67 56.82
CA LYS A 408 -16.66 1.76 57.15
C LYS A 408 -17.57 0.93 56.23
N GLY A 409 -17.06 0.54 55.06
CA GLY A 409 -17.80 -0.23 54.06
C GLY A 409 -17.96 -1.69 54.42
N ASN A 410 -18.97 -2.32 53.79
CA ASN A 410 -19.20 -3.78 53.85
C ASN A 410 -19.44 -4.32 52.44
N GLY A 411 -19.27 -5.62 52.25
CA GLY A 411 -19.49 -6.28 50.95
C GLY A 411 -18.83 -5.57 49.79
N ALA A 412 -19.58 -5.32 48.72
CA ALA A 412 -19.08 -4.70 47.47
C ALA A 412 -18.40 -3.33 47.67
N ALA A 413 -18.80 -2.56 48.69
CA ALA A 413 -18.18 -1.27 48.96
C ALA A 413 -16.76 -1.44 49.53
N LYS A 414 -16.56 -2.44 50.39
CA LYS A 414 -15.25 -2.75 50.93
C LYS A 414 -14.31 -3.34 49.89
N ASP A 415 -14.84 -4.24 49.05
CA ASP A 415 -14.06 -4.86 47.97
C ASP A 415 -13.62 -3.79 46.94
N ALA A 416 -14.53 -2.91 46.54
CA ALA A 416 -14.21 -1.81 45.61
C ALA A 416 -13.18 -0.80 46.18
N ALA A 417 -13.22 -0.55 47.53
CA ALA A 417 -12.21 0.29 48.17
C ALA A 417 -10.84 -0.41 48.20
N LEU A 418 -10.80 -1.71 48.46
CA LEU A 418 -9.56 -2.48 48.42
C LEU A 418 -8.96 -2.50 46.99
N ASP A 419 -9.78 -2.80 45.99
CA ASP A 419 -9.33 -2.79 44.58
C ASP A 419 -8.80 -1.42 44.16
N ALA A 420 -9.45 -0.34 44.58
CA ALA A 420 -9.00 1.02 44.30
C ALA A 420 -7.66 1.36 44.96
N LEU A 421 -7.41 0.88 46.19
CA LEU A 421 -6.13 1.03 46.89
C LEU A 421 -5.03 0.19 46.25
N LEU A 422 -5.32 -1.01 45.81
CA LEU A 422 -4.36 -1.87 45.08
C LEU A 422 -3.97 -1.29 43.73
N ALA A 423 -4.89 -0.54 43.09
CA ALA A 423 -4.65 0.14 41.84
C ALA A 423 -4.04 1.55 42.00
N TRP A 424 -3.80 2.00 43.22
CA TRP A 424 -3.27 3.34 43.51
C TRP A 424 -1.89 3.54 42.93
N LYS A 425 -1.67 4.64 42.24
CA LYS A 425 -0.40 4.96 41.55
C LYS A 425 0.50 5.94 42.32
N GLY A 426 0.01 6.55 43.39
CA GLY A 426 0.76 7.48 44.19
C GLY A 426 1.59 6.79 45.28
N ILE A 427 2.64 7.47 45.77
CA ILE A 427 3.50 6.99 46.88
C ILE A 427 2.82 7.11 48.24
N GLU A 428 1.72 7.85 48.32
CA GLU A 428 1.02 8.16 49.59
C GLU A 428 0.23 6.97 50.15
N ALA A 429 0.07 5.92 49.37
CA ALA A 429 -0.64 4.71 49.79
C ALA A 429 0.30 3.58 50.29
N ALA A 430 1.59 3.77 50.19
CA ALA A 430 2.60 2.86 50.70
C ALA A 430 2.89 3.19 52.17
#